data_745d72e72e6a82963d44a07725bf65fe
#
_entry.id   745d72e72e6a82963d44a07725bf65fe
#
_cell.length_a   1.000
_cell.length_b   1.000
_cell.length_c   1.000
_cell.angle_alpha   90.00
_cell.angle_beta   90.00
_cell.angle_gamma   90.00
#
_symmetry.space_group_name_H-M   'P 1'
#
loop_
_entity.id
_entity.type
_entity.pdbx_description
1 polymer ?
#
loop_
_entity_poly.entity_id
_entity_poly.type
_entity_poly.pdbx_seq_one_letter_code
_entity_poly.pdbx_strand_id
1 'polypeptide(L)'
;MKGENSTARKKSTSGNKWTFGIGTIGRDMVYSLISMYLIFYMTDVIEVPTSTLWWITGIVLAARIFDAFNDPVMGLIVDNTNTRFGKFKPWIAFGAAASGVLTILLFVDFGFSGGTYVVVFGLIYLMWGMAFTTNDISYWSMLPSLSVDQKEREKIGSVARICANVGLFFVVAGIVPLTEALGKVSGSLASGYLLFAVIVVGIMWAGQLVTLIGVREPKITKPQQHTSLKELLLVIVKNDQLLITAVSMTLFMIGYVTTTSFGLYFFKYAYGDEGMYSIFAVILGVSQITALGIFPLFSKKFERRTLFTAAMVLVFIGYIIFFFAPTNTMIFIGIAGVLIFVGQAFIQLLMLMFLADCVDYGHWKLGRRNDSISFSLQPFINKLSGAVANGIVSVVIIISGIKDAGSHQDVTAEGLLMMKVAMLIFPLICILISFFINRIKYKIDAGTYEKILRELKERGEVTVQ
;
A
#
# COMPACT_ATOMS: atom_id res chain seq x y z
N MET A 1 12.80 41.06 -6.28
CA MET A 1 12.38 40.20 -5.13
C MET A 1 11.27 39.20 -5.42
N LYS A 2 10.28 39.41 -6.29
CA LYS A 2 9.25 38.40 -6.61
C LYS A 2 9.72 37.25 -7.52
N GLY A 3 10.76 37.43 -8.33
CA GLY A 3 11.28 36.44 -9.29
C GLY A 3 12.21 35.39 -8.64
N GLU A 4 13.06 35.79 -7.71
CA GLU A 4 14.01 34.90 -7.04
C GLU A 4 13.34 33.93 -6.06
N ASN A 5 12.27 34.38 -5.37
CA ASN A 5 11.48 33.51 -4.51
C ASN A 5 10.72 32.43 -5.29
N SER A 6 10.27 32.71 -6.53
CA SER A 6 9.57 31.75 -7.39
C SER A 6 10.50 30.65 -7.93
N THR A 7 11.74 30.98 -8.27
CA THR A 7 12.74 30.02 -8.75
C THR A 7 13.32 29.15 -7.64
N ALA A 8 13.57 29.70 -6.46
CA ALA A 8 13.99 28.96 -5.28
C ALA A 8 12.89 27.99 -4.79
N ARG A 9 11.62 28.40 -4.87
CA ARG A 9 10.43 27.61 -4.54
C ARG A 9 10.25 26.44 -5.52
N LYS A 10 10.40 26.64 -6.84
CA LYS A 10 10.36 25.57 -7.85
C LYS A 10 11.50 24.56 -7.69
N LYS A 11 12.70 24.98 -7.29
CA LYS A 11 13.84 24.10 -7.02
C LYS A 11 13.64 23.25 -5.76
N SER A 12 13.03 23.79 -4.70
CA SER A 12 12.77 23.06 -3.44
C SER A 12 11.76 21.95 -3.62
N THR A 13 10.63 22.21 -4.30
CA THR A 13 9.57 21.22 -4.55
C THR A 13 9.96 20.16 -5.56
N SER A 14 10.74 20.51 -6.57
CA SER A 14 11.25 19.52 -7.54
C SER A 14 12.25 18.55 -6.89
N GLY A 15 13.02 19.00 -5.90
CA GLY A 15 13.91 18.15 -5.09
C GLY A 15 13.12 17.16 -4.24
N ASN A 16 12.13 17.62 -3.49
CA ASN A 16 11.32 16.78 -2.62
C ASN A 16 10.61 15.64 -3.37
N LYS A 17 10.18 15.86 -4.61
CA LYS A 17 9.51 14.88 -5.44
C LYS A 17 10.33 13.60 -5.64
N TRP A 18 11.60 13.75 -6.04
CA TRP A 18 12.47 12.62 -6.32
C TRP A 18 13.08 12.03 -5.04
N THR A 19 13.49 12.88 -4.10
CA THR A 19 14.07 12.41 -2.83
C THR A 19 13.06 11.66 -1.97
N PHE A 20 11.78 12.05 -2.01
CA PHE A 20 10.70 11.31 -1.38
C PHE A 20 10.36 10.05 -2.19
N GLY A 21 10.29 10.10 -3.52
CA GLY A 21 9.96 8.94 -4.35
C GLY A 21 10.99 7.82 -4.23
N ILE A 22 12.27 8.09 -4.39
CA ILE A 22 13.35 7.09 -4.36
C ILE A 22 13.37 6.31 -3.04
N GLY A 23 13.04 6.95 -1.93
CA GLY A 23 12.97 6.27 -0.63
C GLY A 23 11.91 5.19 -0.53
N THR A 24 10.91 5.15 -1.42
CA THR A 24 9.91 4.10 -1.41
C THR A 24 10.39 2.81 -2.10
N ILE A 25 11.36 2.87 -3.02
CA ILE A 25 11.82 1.70 -3.80
C ILE A 25 12.20 0.54 -2.87
N GLY A 26 13.26 0.72 -2.07
CA GLY A 26 13.79 -0.33 -1.22
C GLY A 26 12.83 -0.71 -0.08
N ARG A 27 12.03 0.24 0.40
CA ARG A 27 11.02 -0.01 1.41
C ARG A 27 9.95 -1.01 0.92
N ASP A 28 9.43 -0.79 -0.27
CA ASP A 28 8.44 -1.68 -0.87
C ASP A 28 9.07 -3.00 -1.35
N MET A 29 10.38 -3.02 -1.68
CA MET A 29 11.14 -4.26 -1.88
C MET A 29 11.17 -5.12 -0.61
N VAL A 30 11.50 -4.55 0.54
CA VAL A 30 11.52 -5.26 1.85
C VAL A 30 10.14 -5.78 2.19
N TYR A 31 9.10 -4.94 2.03
CA TYR A 31 7.72 -5.37 2.29
C TYR A 31 7.30 -6.54 1.39
N SER A 32 7.61 -6.46 0.10
CA SER A 32 7.26 -7.52 -0.87
C SER A 32 8.01 -8.82 -0.58
N LEU A 33 9.29 -8.73 -0.24
CA LEU A 33 10.09 -9.90 0.13
C LEU A 33 9.48 -10.65 1.32
N ILE A 34 9.12 -9.94 2.38
CA ILE A 34 8.54 -10.56 3.58
C ILE A 34 7.10 -11.03 3.33
N SER A 35 6.26 -10.20 2.71
CA SER A 35 4.84 -10.50 2.59
C SER A 35 4.52 -11.61 1.60
N MET A 36 5.34 -11.79 0.57
CA MET A 36 5.09 -12.72 -0.53
C MET A 36 5.98 -13.97 -0.48
N TYR A 37 7.21 -13.84 -0.01
CA TYR A 37 8.21 -14.91 -0.18
C TYR A 37 8.74 -15.50 1.11
N LEU A 38 8.42 -14.93 2.28
CA LEU A 38 8.90 -15.48 3.56
C LEU A 38 8.34 -16.88 3.84
N ILE A 39 7.07 -17.11 3.56
CA ILE A 39 6.45 -18.45 3.73
C ILE A 39 7.05 -19.42 2.72
N PHE A 40 7.20 -19.03 1.46
CA PHE A 40 7.86 -19.84 0.44
C PHE A 40 9.28 -20.23 0.85
N TYR A 41 10.07 -19.29 1.38
CA TYR A 41 11.40 -19.57 1.91
C TYR A 41 11.37 -20.66 3.00
N MET A 42 10.36 -20.60 3.87
CA MET A 42 10.21 -21.60 4.95
C MET A 42 9.76 -22.98 4.47
N THR A 43 8.88 -23.03 3.47
CA THR A 43 8.32 -24.29 2.96
C THR A 43 9.25 -24.98 1.98
N ASP A 44 9.79 -24.24 1.02
CA ASP A 44 10.45 -24.79 -0.16
C ASP A 44 11.98 -24.64 -0.15
N VAL A 45 12.54 -23.78 0.72
CA VAL A 45 13.99 -23.54 0.78
C VAL A 45 14.63 -24.15 2.02
N ILE A 46 14.05 -23.91 3.21
CA ILE A 46 14.57 -24.50 4.46
C ILE A 46 13.72 -25.68 4.96
N GLU A 47 12.65 -26.03 4.24
CA GLU A 47 11.82 -27.23 4.45
C GLU A 47 11.38 -27.42 5.90
N VAL A 48 10.84 -26.35 6.51
CA VAL A 48 10.37 -26.37 7.90
C VAL A 48 9.27 -27.42 8.07
N PRO A 49 9.34 -28.29 9.12
CA PRO A 49 8.34 -29.34 9.35
C PRO A 49 6.92 -28.77 9.42
N THR A 50 5.94 -29.50 8.87
CA THR A 50 4.53 -29.08 8.80
C THR A 50 3.95 -28.68 10.17
N SER A 51 4.32 -29.37 11.25
CA SER A 51 3.90 -29.02 12.61
C SER A 51 4.39 -27.64 13.04
N THR A 52 5.62 -27.29 12.70
CA THR A 52 6.22 -25.96 12.96
C THR A 52 5.57 -24.89 12.08
N LEU A 53 5.30 -25.23 10.81
CA LEU A 53 4.67 -24.30 9.86
C LEU A 53 3.27 -23.86 10.30
N TRP A 54 2.48 -24.73 10.93
CA TRP A 54 1.19 -24.35 11.51
C TRP A 54 1.31 -23.27 12.58
N TRP A 55 2.30 -23.41 13.47
CA TRP A 55 2.57 -22.37 14.49
C TRP A 55 3.02 -21.06 13.87
N ILE A 56 3.91 -21.10 12.87
CA ILE A 56 4.36 -19.93 12.13
C ILE A 56 3.18 -19.21 11.47
N THR A 57 2.30 -19.95 10.80
CA THR A 57 1.11 -19.39 10.16
C THR A 57 0.19 -18.72 11.19
N GLY A 58 0.01 -19.34 12.36
CA GLY A 58 -0.73 -18.75 13.47
C GLY A 58 -0.10 -17.46 13.98
N ILE A 59 1.22 -17.41 14.11
CA ILE A 59 1.95 -16.21 14.52
C ILE A 59 1.81 -15.09 13.49
N VAL A 60 1.96 -15.40 12.20
CA VAL A 60 1.79 -14.42 11.12
C VAL A 60 0.38 -13.83 11.15
N LEU A 61 -0.64 -14.66 11.35
CA LEU A 61 -2.03 -14.19 11.47
C LEU A 61 -2.22 -13.32 12.72
N ALA A 62 -1.73 -13.76 13.88
CA ALA A 62 -1.80 -13.00 15.12
C ALA A 62 -1.07 -11.65 15.03
N ALA A 63 0.10 -11.62 14.40
CA ALA A 63 0.86 -10.39 14.16
C ALA A 63 0.08 -9.42 13.26
N ARG A 64 -0.63 -9.89 12.24
CA ARG A 64 -1.47 -9.03 11.40
C ARG A 64 -2.65 -8.41 12.15
N ILE A 65 -3.24 -9.16 13.09
CA ILE A 65 -4.28 -8.63 13.98
C ILE A 65 -3.67 -7.59 14.93
N PHE A 66 -2.51 -7.89 15.51
CA PHE A 66 -1.79 -6.96 16.38
C PHE A 66 -1.46 -5.65 15.66
N ASP A 67 -0.95 -5.74 14.43
CA ASP A 67 -0.62 -4.59 13.58
C ASP A 67 -1.81 -3.66 13.37
N ALA A 68 -3.03 -4.21 13.20
CA ALA A 68 -4.23 -3.42 13.02
C ALA A 68 -4.51 -2.47 14.23
N PHE A 69 -4.16 -2.90 15.43
CA PHE A 69 -4.23 -2.05 16.63
C PHE A 69 -3.00 -1.16 16.80
N ASN A 70 -1.84 -1.66 16.41
CA ASN A 70 -0.58 -0.93 16.53
C ASN A 70 -0.48 0.27 15.58
N ASP A 71 -1.05 0.18 14.38
CA ASP A 71 -0.96 1.22 13.37
C ASP A 71 -1.51 2.60 13.86
N PRO A 72 -2.72 2.71 14.42
CA PRO A 72 -3.21 3.97 14.95
C PRO A 72 -2.40 4.48 16.16
N VAL A 73 -1.90 3.57 17.01
CA VAL A 73 -1.05 3.93 18.16
C VAL A 73 0.27 4.52 17.67
N MET A 74 0.89 3.92 16.65
CA MET A 74 2.11 4.47 16.07
C MET A 74 1.86 5.84 15.42
N GLY A 75 0.72 6.02 14.75
CA GLY A 75 0.30 7.32 14.24
C GLY A 75 0.23 8.38 15.35
N LEU A 76 -0.33 8.02 16.50
CA LEU A 76 -0.39 8.90 17.68
C LEU A 76 1.01 9.25 18.20
N ILE A 77 1.91 8.28 18.30
CA ILE A 77 3.29 8.49 18.76
C ILE A 77 4.02 9.47 17.83
N VAL A 78 3.90 9.28 16.52
CA VAL A 78 4.52 10.17 15.53
C VAL A 78 3.91 11.57 15.60
N ASP A 79 2.59 11.70 15.76
CA ASP A 79 1.93 13.00 15.85
C ASP A 79 2.31 13.77 17.10
N ASN A 80 2.62 13.10 18.21
CA ASN A 80 3.09 13.71 19.45
C ASN A 80 4.61 13.98 19.47
N THR A 81 5.33 13.60 18.42
CA THR A 81 6.78 13.77 18.34
C THR A 81 7.14 15.17 17.87
N ASN A 82 8.05 15.82 18.62
CA ASN A 82 8.63 17.10 18.27
C ASN A 82 10.13 17.08 18.57
N THR A 83 10.96 16.92 17.52
CA THR A 83 12.41 16.86 17.67
C THR A 83 13.11 17.93 16.83
N ARG A 84 14.39 18.19 17.12
CA ARG A 84 15.24 19.10 16.31
C ARG A 84 15.41 18.65 14.86
N PHE A 85 15.20 17.35 14.57
CA PHE A 85 15.31 16.76 13.23
C PHE A 85 13.96 16.73 12.48
N GLY A 86 12.89 17.21 13.09
CA GLY A 86 11.54 17.17 12.57
C GLY A 86 10.65 16.16 13.31
N LYS A 87 9.45 15.98 12.79
CA LYS A 87 8.41 15.11 13.35
C LYS A 87 8.56 13.66 12.84
N PHE A 88 8.79 13.50 11.53
CA PHE A 88 8.74 12.22 10.84
C PHE A 88 10.10 11.55 10.71
N LYS A 89 11.15 12.31 10.41
CA LYS A 89 12.50 11.79 10.11
C LYS A 89 13.09 10.87 11.18
N PRO A 90 12.98 11.14 12.49
CA PRO A 90 13.50 10.23 13.52
C PRO A 90 12.90 8.83 13.43
N TRP A 91 11.58 8.76 13.21
CA TRP A 91 10.84 7.50 13.12
C TRP A 91 11.09 6.77 11.80
N ILE A 92 11.28 7.52 10.70
CA ILE A 92 11.70 6.97 9.41
C ILE A 92 13.07 6.31 9.54
N ALA A 93 14.03 7.00 10.17
CA ALA A 93 15.39 6.48 10.36
C ALA A 93 15.41 5.25 11.26
N PHE A 94 14.74 5.32 12.44
CA PHE A 94 14.65 4.21 13.37
C PHE A 94 13.95 2.99 12.74
N GLY A 95 12.79 3.21 12.13
CA GLY A 95 12.02 2.14 11.50
C GLY A 95 12.77 1.47 10.34
N ALA A 96 13.47 2.25 9.49
CA ALA A 96 14.28 1.70 8.41
C ALA A 96 15.48 0.87 8.93
N ALA A 97 16.18 1.37 9.95
CA ALA A 97 17.31 0.66 10.54
C ALA A 97 16.85 -0.65 11.19
N ALA A 98 15.85 -0.57 12.07
CA ALA A 98 15.36 -1.72 12.81
C ALA A 98 14.70 -2.77 11.89
N SER A 99 13.79 -2.36 10.98
CA SER A 99 13.14 -3.30 10.07
C SER A 99 14.13 -3.94 9.10
N GLY A 100 15.16 -3.22 8.66
CA GLY A 100 16.21 -3.77 7.80
C GLY A 100 17.00 -4.88 8.52
N VAL A 101 17.48 -4.63 9.73
CA VAL A 101 18.18 -5.64 10.53
C VAL A 101 17.29 -6.87 10.76
N LEU A 102 16.04 -6.65 11.18
CA LEU A 102 15.08 -7.74 11.44
C LEU A 102 14.71 -8.50 10.16
N THR A 103 14.67 -7.83 8.99
CA THR A 103 14.52 -8.51 7.70
C THR A 103 15.66 -9.49 7.45
N ILE A 104 16.91 -9.08 7.64
CA ILE A 104 18.07 -9.96 7.46
C ILE A 104 17.98 -11.15 8.44
N LEU A 105 17.64 -10.90 9.71
CA LEU A 105 17.51 -11.95 10.72
C LEU A 105 16.43 -13.00 10.39
N LEU A 106 15.35 -12.62 9.67
CA LEU A 106 14.32 -13.56 9.23
C LEU A 106 14.81 -14.58 8.18
N PHE A 107 15.92 -14.28 7.49
CA PHE A 107 16.55 -15.15 6.51
C PHE A 107 17.86 -15.81 7.00
N VAL A 108 18.25 -15.57 8.28
CA VAL A 108 19.39 -16.24 8.90
C VAL A 108 18.94 -17.58 9.45
N ASP A 109 19.65 -18.63 9.06
CA ASP A 109 19.50 -19.94 9.71
C ASP A 109 20.34 -19.97 11.00
N PHE A 110 19.65 -19.95 12.15
CA PHE A 110 20.28 -20.04 13.47
C PHE A 110 20.51 -21.48 13.94
N GLY A 111 20.17 -22.48 13.12
CA GLY A 111 20.22 -23.88 13.49
C GLY A 111 19.19 -24.29 14.54
N PHE A 112 18.19 -23.48 14.83
CA PHE A 112 17.12 -23.83 15.76
C PHE A 112 16.08 -24.74 15.11
N SER A 113 15.43 -25.59 15.93
CA SER A 113 14.37 -26.48 15.48
C SER A 113 13.20 -26.51 16.46
N GLY A 114 12.04 -26.98 15.99
CA GLY A 114 10.84 -27.17 16.82
C GLY A 114 10.34 -25.88 17.49
N GLY A 115 10.03 -25.99 18.78
CA GLY A 115 9.46 -24.87 19.54
C GLY A 115 10.38 -23.64 19.67
N THR A 116 11.69 -23.86 19.78
CA THR A 116 12.68 -22.76 19.84
C THR A 116 12.66 -21.93 18.56
N TYR A 117 12.61 -22.58 17.39
CA TYR A 117 12.48 -21.90 16.11
C TYR A 117 11.20 -21.05 16.05
N VAL A 118 10.06 -21.62 16.48
CA VAL A 118 8.76 -20.91 16.50
C VAL A 118 8.82 -19.64 17.35
N VAL A 119 9.42 -19.74 18.55
CA VAL A 119 9.51 -18.58 19.47
C VAL A 119 10.44 -17.50 18.91
N VAL A 120 11.63 -17.88 18.44
CA VAL A 120 12.60 -16.91 17.88
C VAL A 120 12.03 -16.24 16.63
N PHE A 121 11.47 -17.04 15.71
CA PHE A 121 10.80 -16.51 14.53
C PHE A 121 9.66 -15.53 14.89
N GLY A 122 8.80 -15.93 15.82
CA GLY A 122 7.66 -15.13 16.25
C GLY A 122 8.08 -13.78 16.84
N LEU A 123 9.13 -13.77 17.66
CA LEU A 123 9.68 -12.53 18.22
C LEU A 123 10.25 -11.62 17.13
N ILE A 124 11.09 -12.17 16.24
CA ILE A 124 11.70 -11.40 15.14
C ILE A 124 10.62 -10.86 14.21
N TYR A 125 9.63 -11.68 13.83
CA TYR A 125 8.55 -11.28 12.93
C TYR A 125 7.65 -10.19 13.53
N LEU A 126 7.27 -10.31 14.82
CA LEU A 126 6.48 -9.29 15.50
C LEU A 126 7.24 -7.96 15.62
N MET A 127 8.51 -8.01 16.02
CA MET A 127 9.37 -6.83 16.09
C MET A 127 9.57 -6.20 14.70
N TRP A 128 9.70 -7.02 13.65
CA TRP A 128 9.77 -6.56 12.28
C TRP A 128 8.50 -5.79 11.88
N GLY A 129 7.32 -6.34 12.17
CA GLY A 129 6.04 -5.68 11.91
C GLY A 129 5.97 -4.30 12.56
N MET A 130 6.32 -4.20 13.85
CA MET A 130 6.34 -2.93 14.59
C MET A 130 7.32 -1.92 14.00
N ALA A 131 8.55 -2.36 13.67
CA ALA A 131 9.57 -1.50 13.10
C ALA A 131 9.20 -1.03 11.68
N PHE A 132 8.64 -1.92 10.86
CA PHE A 132 8.18 -1.58 9.52
C PHE A 132 6.99 -0.62 9.57
N THR A 133 6.00 -0.86 10.42
CA THR A 133 4.87 0.07 10.66
C THR A 133 5.35 1.46 11.09
N THR A 134 6.38 1.53 11.95
CA THR A 134 7.00 2.78 12.36
C THR A 134 7.56 3.58 11.18
N ASN A 135 8.25 2.91 10.26
CA ASN A 135 8.73 3.53 9.03
C ASN A 135 7.58 3.92 8.10
N ASP A 136 6.67 3.00 7.83
CA ASP A 136 5.59 3.17 6.84
C ASP A 136 4.67 4.33 7.18
N ILE A 137 4.16 4.37 8.42
CA ILE A 137 3.26 5.43 8.87
C ILE A 137 3.97 6.79 8.84
N SER A 138 5.18 6.88 9.38
CA SER A 138 5.94 8.13 9.40
C SER A 138 6.26 8.63 8.00
N TYR A 139 6.57 7.73 7.09
CA TYR A 139 6.92 8.05 5.71
C TYR A 139 5.72 8.64 4.96
N TRP A 140 4.60 7.92 4.92
CA TRP A 140 3.42 8.40 4.19
C TRP A 140 2.75 9.60 4.86
N SER A 141 2.81 9.70 6.19
CA SER A 141 2.31 10.86 6.94
C SER A 141 3.09 12.15 6.66
N MET A 142 4.31 12.04 6.16
CA MET A 142 5.09 13.20 5.73
C MET A 142 4.54 13.82 4.43
N LEU A 143 3.87 13.04 3.56
CA LEU A 143 3.38 13.50 2.25
C LEU A 143 2.52 14.77 2.30
N PRO A 144 1.49 14.91 3.19
CA PRO A 144 0.69 16.12 3.29
C PRO A 144 1.50 17.36 3.69
N SER A 145 2.58 17.17 4.43
CA SER A 145 3.43 18.27 4.90
C SER A 145 4.42 18.78 3.86
N LEU A 146 4.68 18.01 2.78
CA LEU A 146 5.66 18.38 1.75
C LEU A 146 5.18 19.50 0.83
N SER A 147 3.88 19.67 0.65
CA SER A 147 3.30 20.77 -0.12
C SER A 147 1.86 21.05 0.31
N VAL A 148 1.50 22.32 0.36
CA VAL A 148 0.10 22.77 0.53
C VAL A 148 -0.63 22.84 -0.82
N ASP A 149 0.09 22.84 -1.94
CA ASP A 149 -0.48 22.80 -3.29
C ASP A 149 -0.89 21.36 -3.63
N GLN A 150 -2.19 21.17 -3.88
CA GLN A 150 -2.76 19.87 -4.24
C GLN A 150 -2.10 19.24 -5.48
N LYS A 151 -1.82 20.04 -6.52
CA LYS A 151 -1.21 19.56 -7.77
C LYS A 151 0.25 19.12 -7.58
N GLU A 152 0.99 19.81 -6.72
CA GLU A 152 2.36 19.40 -6.36
C GLU A 152 2.35 18.13 -5.51
N ARG A 153 1.41 18.02 -4.56
CA ARG A 153 1.22 16.82 -3.74
C ARG A 153 0.88 15.59 -4.59
N GLU A 154 0.02 15.76 -5.62
CA GLU A 154 -0.29 14.73 -6.61
C GLU A 154 0.95 14.23 -7.35
N LYS A 155 1.84 15.14 -7.78
CA LYS A 155 3.08 14.76 -8.47
C LYS A 155 4.04 14.01 -7.53
N ILE A 156 4.17 14.44 -6.29
CA ILE A 156 5.01 13.77 -5.28
C ILE A 156 4.46 12.37 -5.01
N GLY A 157 3.16 12.25 -4.74
CA GLY A 157 2.49 10.97 -4.49
C GLY A 157 2.56 10.01 -5.68
N SER A 158 2.37 10.53 -6.91
CA SER A 158 2.48 9.73 -8.14
C SER A 158 3.89 9.15 -8.31
N VAL A 159 4.94 9.96 -8.16
CA VAL A 159 6.33 9.49 -8.27
C VAL A 159 6.65 8.49 -7.16
N ALA A 160 6.19 8.74 -5.93
CA ALA A 160 6.40 7.81 -4.83
C ALA A 160 5.74 6.45 -5.10
N ARG A 161 4.52 6.43 -5.64
CA ARG A 161 3.82 5.18 -6.01
C ARG A 161 4.48 4.45 -7.17
N ILE A 162 4.96 5.18 -8.19
CA ILE A 162 5.74 4.57 -9.28
C ILE A 162 6.99 3.90 -8.73
N CYS A 163 7.76 4.61 -7.90
CA CYS A 163 8.97 4.09 -7.27
C CYS A 163 8.67 2.86 -6.40
N ALA A 164 7.60 2.89 -5.60
CA ALA A 164 7.14 1.76 -4.81
C ALA A 164 6.84 0.53 -5.68
N ASN A 165 6.09 0.72 -6.78
CA ASN A 165 5.78 -0.36 -7.72
C ASN A 165 7.05 -0.90 -8.41
N VAL A 166 8.00 -0.04 -8.78
CA VAL A 166 9.30 -0.49 -9.32
C VAL A 166 10.01 -1.39 -8.33
N GLY A 167 10.03 -1.04 -7.03
CA GLY A 167 10.60 -1.88 -5.98
C GLY A 167 9.90 -3.23 -5.87
N LEU A 168 8.57 -3.25 -5.81
CA LEU A 168 7.77 -4.48 -5.77
C LEU A 168 8.07 -5.39 -6.97
N PHE A 169 8.03 -4.84 -8.19
CA PHE A 169 8.26 -5.65 -9.40
C PHE A 169 9.70 -6.14 -9.52
N PHE A 170 10.68 -5.37 -9.03
CA PHE A 170 12.05 -5.85 -8.96
C PHE A 170 12.17 -7.13 -8.11
N VAL A 171 11.48 -7.17 -6.95
CA VAL A 171 11.46 -8.39 -6.11
C VAL A 171 10.72 -9.51 -6.81
N VAL A 172 9.51 -9.25 -7.32
CA VAL A 172 8.69 -10.30 -7.97
C VAL A 172 9.39 -10.93 -9.17
N ALA A 173 10.01 -10.12 -10.03
CA ALA A 173 10.68 -10.61 -11.23
C ALA A 173 12.08 -11.16 -10.93
N GLY A 174 12.77 -10.59 -9.93
CA GLY A 174 14.17 -10.87 -9.68
C GLY A 174 14.45 -11.95 -8.64
N ILE A 175 13.50 -12.25 -7.75
CA ILE A 175 13.80 -13.10 -6.59
C ILE A 175 14.30 -14.50 -7.00
N VAL A 176 13.61 -15.18 -7.90
CA VAL A 176 14.02 -16.56 -8.31
C VAL A 176 15.38 -16.53 -9.00
N PRO A 177 15.59 -15.82 -10.12
CA PRO A 177 16.88 -15.86 -10.82
C PRO A 177 18.05 -15.33 -9.98
N LEU A 178 17.82 -14.31 -9.14
CA LEU A 178 18.88 -13.73 -8.31
C LEU A 178 19.22 -14.63 -7.11
N THR A 179 18.24 -15.21 -6.43
CA THR A 179 18.52 -16.12 -5.29
C THR A 179 19.20 -17.40 -5.76
N GLU A 180 18.85 -17.95 -6.92
CA GLU A 180 19.56 -19.08 -7.53
C GLU A 180 21.01 -18.72 -7.89
N ALA A 181 21.22 -17.58 -8.55
CA ALA A 181 22.56 -17.12 -8.92
C ALA A 181 23.43 -16.86 -7.68
N LEU A 182 22.89 -16.19 -6.67
CA LEU A 182 23.57 -15.93 -5.39
C LEU A 182 23.82 -17.24 -4.62
N GLY A 183 22.86 -18.16 -4.66
CA GLY A 183 22.97 -19.48 -4.02
C GLY A 183 24.10 -20.34 -4.61
N LYS A 184 24.28 -20.29 -5.94
CA LYS A 184 25.43 -20.94 -6.61
C LYS A 184 26.78 -20.42 -6.12
N VAL A 185 26.87 -19.14 -5.80
CA VAL A 185 28.10 -18.51 -5.30
C VAL A 185 28.29 -18.76 -3.80
N SER A 186 27.23 -18.79 -3.02
CA SER A 186 27.27 -18.91 -1.54
C SER A 186 27.12 -20.34 -1.03
N GLY A 187 26.91 -21.31 -1.91
CA GLY A 187 26.91 -22.74 -1.59
C GLY A 187 25.54 -23.33 -1.23
N SER A 188 24.49 -22.50 -1.03
CA SER A 188 23.11 -22.99 -0.80
C SER A 188 22.07 -21.98 -1.23
N LEU A 189 20.85 -22.47 -1.56
CA LEU A 189 19.73 -21.61 -1.91
C LEU A 189 19.32 -20.73 -0.70
N ALA A 190 19.37 -21.24 0.52
CA ALA A 190 19.11 -20.48 1.74
C ALA A 190 20.07 -19.29 1.90
N SER A 191 21.37 -19.50 1.67
CA SER A 191 22.36 -18.42 1.65
C SER A 191 22.10 -17.43 0.51
N GLY A 192 21.57 -17.88 -0.63
CA GLY A 192 21.13 -17.04 -1.74
C GLY A 192 20.01 -16.08 -1.32
N TYR A 193 19.01 -16.57 -0.59
CA TYR A 193 17.92 -15.75 -0.03
C TYR A 193 18.44 -14.74 1.00
N LEU A 194 19.36 -15.15 1.88
CA LEU A 194 20.00 -14.24 2.84
C LEU A 194 20.74 -13.10 2.14
N LEU A 195 21.57 -13.41 1.13
CA LEU A 195 22.29 -12.38 0.36
C LEU A 195 21.33 -11.47 -0.39
N PHE A 196 20.26 -12.02 -0.95
CA PHE A 196 19.22 -11.22 -1.59
C PHE A 196 18.55 -10.27 -0.58
N ALA A 197 18.21 -10.73 0.62
CA ALA A 197 17.67 -9.89 1.69
C ALA A 197 18.63 -8.77 2.08
N VAL A 198 19.95 -9.04 2.19
CA VAL A 198 20.99 -8.04 2.46
C VAL A 198 21.04 -6.98 1.37
N ILE A 199 20.97 -7.37 0.09
CA ILE A 199 20.95 -6.45 -1.05
C ILE A 199 19.71 -5.54 -0.99
N VAL A 200 18.53 -6.13 -0.79
CA VAL A 200 17.25 -5.41 -0.71
C VAL A 200 17.25 -4.41 0.46
N VAL A 201 17.75 -4.82 1.61
CA VAL A 201 17.90 -3.93 2.79
C VAL A 201 18.91 -2.82 2.51
N GLY A 202 20.02 -3.11 1.84
CA GLY A 202 21.00 -2.10 1.41
C GLY A 202 20.36 -1.04 0.50
N ILE A 203 19.56 -1.45 -0.48
CA ILE A 203 18.80 -0.55 -1.35
C ILE A 203 17.79 0.28 -0.52
N MET A 204 17.10 -0.34 0.45
CA MET A 204 16.19 0.38 1.34
C MET A 204 16.93 1.45 2.14
N TRP A 205 18.04 1.12 2.77
CA TRP A 205 18.81 2.09 3.56
C TRP A 205 19.34 3.23 2.70
N ALA A 206 19.88 2.94 1.51
CA ALA A 206 20.32 3.96 0.57
C ALA A 206 19.20 4.91 0.16
N GLY A 207 18.03 4.36 -0.23
CA GLY A 207 16.86 5.15 -0.58
C GLY A 207 16.32 5.99 0.59
N GLN A 208 16.28 5.41 1.79
CA GLN A 208 15.84 6.12 3.00
C GLN A 208 16.82 7.25 3.39
N LEU A 209 18.13 7.05 3.23
CA LEU A 209 19.13 8.11 3.42
C LEU A 209 18.91 9.27 2.44
N VAL A 210 18.61 8.99 1.17
CA VAL A 210 18.24 10.03 0.20
C VAL A 210 17.05 10.85 0.68
N THR A 211 16.02 10.18 1.23
CA THR A 211 14.86 10.88 1.79
C THR A 211 15.22 11.70 3.03
N LEU A 212 15.93 11.12 3.99
CA LEU A 212 16.30 11.79 5.25
C LEU A 212 17.14 13.05 5.02
N ILE A 213 18.05 13.01 4.05
CA ILE A 213 18.92 14.13 3.72
C ILE A 213 18.24 15.13 2.79
N GLY A 214 17.58 14.64 1.75
CA GLY A 214 17.08 15.45 0.64
C GLY A 214 15.72 16.09 0.87
N VAL A 215 14.82 15.44 1.63
CA VAL A 215 13.51 16.01 1.91
C VAL A 215 13.61 17.11 2.96
N ARG A 216 13.02 18.25 2.67
CA ARG A 216 12.92 19.36 3.63
C ARG A 216 11.57 19.31 4.32
N GLU A 217 11.57 18.89 5.58
CA GLU A 217 10.38 18.89 6.44
C GLU A 217 10.09 20.33 6.90
N PRO A 218 8.85 20.84 6.77
CA PRO A 218 8.51 22.16 7.25
C PRO A 218 8.67 22.24 8.78
N LYS A 219 9.29 23.32 9.26
CA LYS A 219 9.45 23.54 10.69
C LYS A 219 8.06 23.79 11.34
N ILE A 220 7.76 23.09 12.40
CA ILE A 220 6.55 23.30 13.19
C ILE A 220 6.71 24.61 13.96
N THR A 221 5.93 25.61 13.59
CA THR A 221 6.00 26.97 14.16
C THR A 221 5.24 27.11 15.49
N LYS A 222 4.32 26.20 15.77
CA LYS A 222 3.55 26.19 17.03
C LYS A 222 3.66 24.83 17.71
N PRO A 223 3.83 24.78 19.06
CA PRO A 223 3.80 23.50 19.78
C PRO A 223 2.43 22.84 19.56
N GLN A 224 2.45 21.61 19.02
CA GLN A 224 1.25 20.81 18.91
C GLN A 224 0.80 20.35 20.29
N GLN A 225 -0.49 20.45 20.59
CA GLN A 225 -1.06 19.88 21.80
C GLN A 225 -0.98 18.35 21.71
N HIS A 226 -0.51 17.72 22.77
CA HIS A 226 -0.46 16.26 22.85
C HIS A 226 -1.85 15.65 22.69
N THR A 227 -1.97 14.70 21.78
CA THR A 227 -3.19 13.92 21.60
C THR A 227 -3.11 12.64 22.43
N SER A 228 -4.13 12.37 23.25
CA SER A 228 -4.21 11.16 24.06
C SER A 228 -4.85 10.00 23.28
N LEU A 229 -4.69 8.75 23.77
CA LEU A 229 -5.35 7.58 23.18
C LEU A 229 -6.88 7.71 23.10
N LYS A 230 -7.51 8.36 24.09
CA LYS A 230 -8.95 8.62 24.07
C LYS A 230 -9.33 9.62 22.97
N GLU A 231 -8.47 10.59 22.74
CA GLU A 231 -8.68 11.61 21.70
C GLU A 231 -8.43 11.07 20.29
N LEU A 232 -7.63 9.99 20.14
CA LEU A 232 -7.37 9.36 18.85
C LEU A 232 -8.66 8.95 18.15
N LEU A 233 -9.50 8.15 18.82
CA LEU A 233 -10.81 7.74 18.29
C LEU A 233 -11.71 8.96 18.03
N LEU A 234 -11.65 9.94 18.92
CA LEU A 234 -12.44 11.17 18.77
C LEU A 234 -12.01 12.00 17.59
N VAL A 235 -10.72 12.08 17.27
CA VAL A 235 -10.18 12.75 16.08
C VAL A 235 -10.69 12.09 14.81
N ILE A 236 -10.66 10.75 14.74
CA ILE A 236 -11.16 9.99 13.58
C ILE A 236 -12.67 10.20 13.39
N VAL A 237 -13.45 10.10 14.47
CA VAL A 237 -14.92 10.20 14.40
C VAL A 237 -15.40 11.63 14.17
N LYS A 238 -14.73 12.63 14.78
CA LYS A 238 -15.10 14.05 14.59
C LYS A 238 -14.69 14.61 13.23
N ASN A 239 -13.69 14.02 12.58
CA ASN A 239 -13.35 14.35 11.20
C ASN A 239 -14.23 13.55 10.25
N ASP A 240 -15.44 14.04 9.98
CA ASP A 240 -16.43 13.38 9.14
C ASP A 240 -15.89 13.06 7.73
N GLN A 241 -15.04 13.92 7.16
CA GLN A 241 -14.47 13.68 5.83
C GLN A 241 -13.42 12.55 5.87
N LEU A 242 -12.67 12.44 6.95
CA LEU A 242 -11.73 11.33 7.17
C LEU A 242 -12.48 10.00 7.31
N LEU A 243 -13.57 9.97 8.07
CA LEU A 243 -14.39 8.77 8.24
C LEU A 243 -15.02 8.31 6.92
N ILE A 244 -15.59 9.24 6.15
CA ILE A 244 -16.17 8.97 4.83
C ILE A 244 -15.11 8.42 3.87
N THR A 245 -13.93 9.03 3.85
CA THR A 245 -12.80 8.58 3.02
C THR A 245 -12.34 7.19 3.46
N ALA A 246 -12.21 6.93 4.77
CA ALA A 246 -11.80 5.63 5.29
C ALA A 246 -12.78 4.50 4.91
N VAL A 247 -14.10 4.72 5.08
CA VAL A 247 -15.13 3.75 4.68
C VAL A 247 -15.09 3.50 3.17
N SER A 248 -14.98 4.56 2.37
CA SER A 248 -14.87 4.47 0.92
C SER A 248 -13.63 3.68 0.49
N MET A 249 -12.46 3.98 1.08
CA MET A 249 -11.21 3.25 0.83
C MET A 249 -11.33 1.77 1.22
N THR A 250 -11.95 1.47 2.35
CA THR A 250 -12.13 0.07 2.81
C THR A 250 -12.92 -0.75 1.80
N LEU A 251 -14.06 -0.24 1.36
CA LEU A 251 -14.90 -0.91 0.36
C LEU A 251 -14.16 -1.09 -0.98
N PHE A 252 -13.47 -0.05 -1.43
CA PHE A 252 -12.66 -0.13 -2.65
C PHE A 252 -11.56 -1.20 -2.52
N MET A 253 -10.82 -1.21 -1.39
CA MET A 253 -9.73 -2.15 -1.15
C MET A 253 -10.23 -3.59 -0.98
N ILE A 254 -11.39 -3.82 -0.36
CA ILE A 254 -12.02 -5.15 -0.32
C ILE A 254 -12.26 -5.65 -1.75
N GLY A 255 -12.87 -4.83 -2.61
CA GLY A 255 -13.09 -5.19 -4.01
C GLY A 255 -11.77 -5.46 -4.75
N TYR A 256 -10.79 -4.57 -4.65
CA TYR A 256 -9.50 -4.71 -5.31
C TYR A 256 -8.77 -5.99 -4.90
N VAL A 257 -8.62 -6.22 -3.58
CA VAL A 257 -7.88 -7.38 -3.06
C VAL A 257 -8.63 -8.67 -3.38
N THR A 258 -9.97 -8.70 -3.32
CA THR A 258 -10.75 -9.89 -3.68
C THR A 258 -10.50 -10.28 -5.13
N THR A 259 -10.57 -9.33 -6.09
CA THR A 259 -10.31 -9.62 -7.49
C THR A 259 -8.89 -10.16 -7.72
N THR A 260 -7.89 -9.54 -7.12
CA THR A 260 -6.49 -9.96 -7.31
C THR A 260 -6.19 -11.30 -6.65
N SER A 261 -6.81 -11.59 -5.49
CA SER A 261 -6.63 -12.88 -4.78
C SER A 261 -7.26 -14.06 -5.51
N PHE A 262 -8.35 -13.85 -6.26
CA PHE A 262 -8.91 -14.89 -7.11
C PHE A 262 -8.12 -15.09 -8.41
N GLY A 263 -7.24 -14.18 -8.78
CA GLY A 263 -6.57 -14.20 -10.09
C GLY A 263 -5.94 -15.55 -10.43
N LEU A 264 -5.13 -16.13 -9.53
CA LEU A 264 -4.49 -17.42 -9.74
C LEU A 264 -5.51 -18.55 -9.93
N TYR A 265 -6.56 -18.60 -9.10
CA TYR A 265 -7.63 -19.60 -9.20
C TYR A 265 -8.40 -19.49 -10.52
N PHE A 266 -8.66 -18.27 -10.99
CA PHE A 266 -9.31 -18.04 -12.27
C PHE A 266 -8.49 -18.60 -13.42
N PHE A 267 -7.19 -18.32 -13.48
CA PHE A 267 -6.35 -18.83 -14.56
C PHE A 267 -6.15 -20.34 -14.48
N LYS A 268 -6.03 -20.91 -13.31
CA LYS A 268 -5.88 -22.35 -13.11
C LYS A 268 -7.17 -23.13 -13.44
N TYR A 269 -8.32 -22.68 -12.94
CA TYR A 269 -9.55 -23.48 -12.99
C TYR A 269 -10.57 -22.99 -14.02
N ALA A 270 -10.64 -21.71 -14.37
CA ALA A 270 -11.57 -21.21 -15.38
C ALA A 270 -10.93 -21.04 -16.76
N TYR A 271 -9.68 -20.58 -16.82
CA TYR A 271 -8.93 -20.45 -18.06
C TYR A 271 -8.27 -21.79 -18.47
N GLY A 272 -7.82 -22.57 -17.49
CA GLY A 272 -7.18 -23.87 -17.70
C GLY A 272 -5.67 -23.82 -17.93
N ASP A 273 -5.03 -22.65 -17.74
CA ASP A 273 -3.58 -22.47 -17.83
C ASP A 273 -3.09 -21.48 -16.76
N GLU A 274 -2.46 -22.03 -15.73
CA GLU A 274 -1.92 -21.27 -14.60
C GLU A 274 -0.80 -20.29 -15.03
N GLY A 275 -0.04 -20.65 -16.09
CA GLY A 275 1.04 -19.80 -16.62
C GLY A 275 0.55 -18.46 -17.15
N MET A 276 -0.72 -18.37 -17.61
CA MET A 276 -1.33 -17.14 -18.08
C MET A 276 -1.54 -16.12 -16.96
N TYR A 277 -1.57 -16.55 -15.69
CA TYR A 277 -1.57 -15.64 -14.54
C TYR A 277 -0.34 -14.71 -14.52
N SER A 278 0.83 -15.24 -14.87
CA SER A 278 2.06 -14.43 -14.94
C SER A 278 1.96 -13.33 -15.99
N ILE A 279 1.38 -13.64 -17.17
CA ILE A 279 1.14 -12.65 -18.23
C ILE A 279 0.15 -11.58 -17.73
N PHE A 280 -0.91 -11.99 -17.05
CA PHE A 280 -1.89 -11.07 -16.48
C PHE A 280 -1.28 -10.17 -15.38
N ALA A 281 -0.39 -10.71 -14.54
CA ALA A 281 0.35 -9.95 -13.55
C ALA A 281 1.27 -8.89 -14.21
N VAL A 282 1.91 -9.20 -15.34
CA VAL A 282 2.68 -8.23 -16.12
C VAL A 282 1.77 -7.12 -16.66
N ILE A 283 0.60 -7.47 -17.20
CA ILE A 283 -0.40 -6.50 -17.66
C ILE A 283 -0.80 -5.58 -16.51
N LEU A 284 -1.07 -6.12 -15.32
CA LEU A 284 -1.36 -5.36 -14.11
C LEU A 284 -0.25 -4.35 -13.81
N GLY A 285 0.98 -4.82 -13.73
CA GLY A 285 2.13 -3.99 -13.38
C GLY A 285 2.39 -2.86 -14.39
N VAL A 286 2.45 -3.19 -15.67
CA VAL A 286 2.67 -2.21 -16.74
C VAL A 286 1.54 -1.18 -16.77
N SER A 287 0.28 -1.64 -16.66
CA SER A 287 -0.88 -0.75 -16.65
C SER A 287 -0.86 0.22 -15.47
N GLN A 288 -0.55 -0.24 -14.27
CA GLN A 288 -0.49 0.61 -13.07
C GLN A 288 0.65 1.63 -13.15
N ILE A 289 1.85 1.21 -13.54
CA ILE A 289 3.00 2.12 -13.66
C ILE A 289 2.72 3.18 -14.73
N THR A 290 2.20 2.78 -15.89
CA THR A 290 1.84 3.69 -16.98
C THR A 290 0.76 4.68 -16.52
N ALA A 291 -0.29 4.20 -15.89
CA ALA A 291 -1.37 5.03 -15.36
C ALA A 291 -0.85 6.10 -14.39
N LEU A 292 -0.03 5.71 -13.43
CA LEU A 292 0.57 6.64 -12.46
C LEU A 292 1.50 7.66 -13.14
N GLY A 293 2.23 7.24 -14.20
CA GLY A 293 3.10 8.13 -14.99
C GLY A 293 2.32 9.20 -15.74
N ILE A 294 1.17 8.85 -16.32
CA ILE A 294 0.33 9.79 -17.09
C ILE A 294 -0.64 10.59 -16.20
N PHE A 295 -0.91 10.14 -14.97
CA PHE A 295 -1.84 10.81 -14.06
C PHE A 295 -1.60 12.31 -13.91
N PRO A 296 -0.35 12.83 -13.73
CA PRO A 296 -0.10 14.26 -13.60
C PRO A 296 -0.48 15.09 -14.84
N LEU A 297 -0.55 14.46 -16.03
CA LEU A 297 -0.98 15.13 -17.26
C LEU A 297 -2.49 15.38 -17.22
N PHE A 298 -3.26 14.39 -16.78
CA PHE A 298 -4.70 14.49 -16.63
C PHE A 298 -5.09 15.41 -15.46
N SER A 299 -4.40 15.32 -14.32
CA SER A 299 -4.68 16.13 -13.14
C SER A 299 -4.43 17.64 -13.36
N LYS A 300 -3.65 18.03 -14.37
CA LYS A 300 -3.49 19.43 -14.77
C LYS A 300 -4.75 20.00 -15.41
N LYS A 301 -5.50 19.18 -16.16
CA LYS A 301 -6.65 19.61 -16.98
C LYS A 301 -7.99 19.38 -16.31
N PHE A 302 -8.10 18.34 -15.49
CA PHE A 302 -9.34 17.89 -14.91
C PHE A 302 -9.31 17.97 -13.38
N GLU A 303 -10.45 18.24 -12.78
CA GLU A 303 -10.63 18.17 -11.33
C GLU A 303 -10.58 16.74 -10.83
N ARG A 304 -10.19 16.55 -9.57
CA ARG A 304 -10.10 15.22 -8.92
C ARG A 304 -11.41 14.44 -8.98
N ARG A 305 -12.56 15.11 -8.81
CA ARG A 305 -13.89 14.48 -8.91
C ARG A 305 -14.16 13.91 -10.30
N THR A 306 -13.77 14.63 -11.35
CA THR A 306 -13.91 14.17 -12.75
C THR A 306 -13.00 12.99 -13.01
N LEU A 307 -11.72 13.06 -12.58
CA LEU A 307 -10.76 11.95 -12.71
C LEU A 307 -11.22 10.70 -11.97
N PHE A 308 -11.75 10.88 -10.75
CA PHE A 308 -12.28 9.76 -9.96
C PHE A 308 -13.47 9.10 -10.66
N THR A 309 -14.39 9.89 -11.22
CA THR A 309 -15.53 9.37 -11.99
C THR A 309 -15.08 8.66 -13.26
N ALA A 310 -14.14 9.25 -14.01
CA ALA A 310 -13.61 8.62 -15.23
C ALA A 310 -12.88 7.29 -14.93
N ALA A 311 -12.08 7.25 -13.87
CA ALA A 311 -11.43 6.02 -13.42
C ALA A 311 -12.44 4.94 -13.01
N MET A 312 -13.53 5.33 -12.35
CA MET A 312 -14.62 4.42 -12.01
C MET A 312 -15.33 3.84 -13.24
N VAL A 313 -15.58 4.67 -14.25
CA VAL A 313 -16.16 4.21 -15.53
C VAL A 313 -15.24 3.20 -16.20
N LEU A 314 -13.92 3.45 -16.23
CA LEU A 314 -12.95 2.49 -16.76
C LEU A 314 -13.01 1.15 -16.02
N VAL A 315 -13.00 1.19 -14.70
CA VAL A 315 -13.10 -0.01 -13.85
C VAL A 315 -14.40 -0.75 -14.13
N PHE A 316 -15.53 -0.06 -14.15
CA PHE A 316 -16.84 -0.65 -14.43
C PHE A 316 -16.86 -1.36 -15.78
N ILE A 317 -16.45 -0.69 -16.84
CA ILE A 317 -16.40 -1.27 -18.19
C ILE A 317 -15.45 -2.49 -18.19
N GLY A 318 -14.29 -2.38 -17.56
CA GLY A 318 -13.33 -3.47 -17.46
C GLY A 318 -13.90 -4.71 -16.79
N TYR A 319 -14.61 -4.55 -15.65
CA TYR A 319 -15.26 -5.68 -14.96
C TYR A 319 -16.36 -6.33 -15.81
N ILE A 320 -17.16 -5.54 -16.53
CA ILE A 320 -18.19 -6.06 -17.44
C ILE A 320 -17.56 -6.87 -18.58
N ILE A 321 -16.53 -6.31 -19.25
CA ILE A 321 -15.80 -7.04 -20.30
C ILE A 321 -15.20 -8.33 -19.74
N PHE A 322 -14.56 -8.29 -18.56
CA PHE A 322 -13.95 -9.47 -17.96
C PHE A 322 -14.99 -10.55 -17.65
N PHE A 323 -16.15 -10.17 -17.10
CA PHE A 323 -17.20 -11.11 -16.74
C PHE A 323 -17.74 -11.88 -17.97
N PHE A 324 -17.93 -11.20 -19.10
CA PHE A 324 -18.41 -11.78 -20.33
C PHE A 324 -17.29 -12.31 -21.27
N ALA A 325 -16.03 -12.09 -20.92
CA ALA A 325 -14.91 -12.56 -21.72
C ALA A 325 -14.92 -14.09 -21.85
N PRO A 326 -14.69 -14.63 -23.07
CA PRO A 326 -14.44 -16.05 -23.27
C PRO A 326 -13.18 -16.47 -22.49
N THR A 327 -13.25 -17.58 -21.78
CA THR A 327 -12.14 -18.09 -20.95
C THR A 327 -11.04 -18.80 -21.79
N ASN A 328 -11.19 -18.90 -23.09
CA ASN A 328 -10.24 -19.53 -24.01
C ASN A 328 -9.34 -18.52 -24.76
N THR A 329 -9.49 -17.22 -24.53
CA THR A 329 -8.70 -16.19 -25.21
C THR A 329 -8.28 -15.07 -24.27
N MET A 330 -6.98 -14.79 -24.25
CA MET A 330 -6.38 -13.77 -23.39
C MET A 330 -6.69 -12.32 -23.85
N ILE A 331 -7.11 -12.12 -25.09
CA ILE A 331 -7.28 -10.77 -25.66
C ILE A 331 -8.30 -9.94 -24.86
N PHE A 332 -9.51 -10.47 -24.69
CA PHE A 332 -10.57 -9.75 -23.94
C PHE A 332 -10.26 -9.61 -22.45
N ILE A 333 -9.66 -10.66 -21.85
CA ILE A 333 -9.21 -10.64 -20.45
C ILE A 333 -8.10 -9.60 -20.29
N GLY A 334 -7.15 -9.51 -21.23
CA GLY A 334 -6.07 -8.53 -21.21
C GLY A 334 -6.58 -7.10 -21.36
N ILE A 335 -7.50 -6.83 -22.30
CA ILE A 335 -8.15 -5.51 -22.45
C ILE A 335 -8.89 -5.13 -21.17
N ALA A 336 -9.67 -6.04 -20.61
CA ALA A 336 -10.38 -5.84 -19.35
C ALA A 336 -9.41 -5.53 -18.21
N GLY A 337 -8.30 -6.30 -18.13
CA GLY A 337 -7.24 -6.08 -17.14
C GLY A 337 -6.63 -4.69 -17.24
N VAL A 338 -6.28 -4.23 -18.45
CA VAL A 338 -5.75 -2.87 -18.67
C VAL A 338 -6.74 -1.80 -18.15
N LEU A 339 -8.02 -1.90 -18.51
CA LEU A 339 -9.04 -0.94 -18.09
C LEU A 339 -9.20 -0.94 -16.55
N ILE A 340 -9.28 -2.11 -15.95
CA ILE A 340 -9.41 -2.28 -14.50
C ILE A 340 -8.18 -1.68 -13.81
N PHE A 341 -6.97 -2.07 -14.21
CA PHE A 341 -5.76 -1.71 -13.47
C PHE A 341 -5.35 -0.26 -13.67
N VAL A 342 -5.58 0.34 -14.84
CA VAL A 342 -5.43 1.79 -15.06
C VAL A 342 -6.41 2.57 -14.18
N GLY A 343 -7.68 2.20 -14.19
CA GLY A 343 -8.69 2.85 -13.35
C GLY A 343 -8.39 2.69 -11.85
N GLN A 344 -8.02 1.50 -11.41
CA GLN A 344 -7.65 1.23 -10.01
C GLN A 344 -6.43 2.03 -9.56
N ALA A 345 -5.39 2.17 -10.40
CA ALA A 345 -4.22 2.98 -10.08
C ALA A 345 -4.59 4.45 -9.85
N PHE A 346 -5.46 5.02 -10.70
CA PHE A 346 -5.98 6.37 -10.52
C PHE A 346 -6.79 6.51 -9.23
N ILE A 347 -7.68 5.55 -8.95
CA ILE A 347 -8.51 5.56 -7.73
C ILE A 347 -7.63 5.46 -6.48
N GLN A 348 -6.64 4.56 -6.44
CA GLN A 348 -5.73 4.42 -5.30
C GLN A 348 -4.95 5.71 -5.02
N LEU A 349 -4.44 6.37 -6.09
CA LEU A 349 -3.72 7.63 -5.93
C LEU A 349 -4.66 8.75 -5.46
N LEU A 350 -5.87 8.84 -6.03
CA LEU A 350 -6.86 9.84 -5.63
C LEU A 350 -7.34 9.64 -4.19
N MET A 351 -7.54 8.40 -3.75
CA MET A 351 -7.89 8.08 -2.36
C MET A 351 -6.79 8.53 -1.39
N LEU A 352 -5.52 8.32 -1.75
CA LEU A 352 -4.39 8.84 -0.98
C LEU A 352 -4.40 10.37 -0.90
N MET A 353 -4.77 11.05 -2.00
CA MET A 353 -4.89 12.52 -2.03
C MET A 353 -6.09 13.00 -1.21
N PHE A 354 -7.23 12.31 -1.26
CA PHE A 354 -8.38 12.62 -0.41
C PHE A 354 -8.05 12.45 1.07
N LEU A 355 -7.28 11.43 1.42
CA LEU A 355 -6.79 11.23 2.79
C LEU A 355 -5.91 12.41 3.23
N ALA A 356 -5.02 12.88 2.35
CA ALA A 356 -4.18 14.05 2.62
C ALA A 356 -5.00 15.35 2.80
N ASP A 357 -6.07 15.54 2.01
CA ASP A 357 -6.95 16.69 2.16
C ASP A 357 -7.77 16.63 3.47
N CYS A 358 -8.12 15.42 3.92
CA CYS A 358 -8.79 15.22 5.22
C CYS A 358 -7.91 15.62 6.42
N VAL A 359 -6.57 15.59 6.28
CA VAL A 359 -5.65 16.13 7.30
C VAL A 359 -5.82 17.63 7.43
N ASP A 360 -5.81 18.36 6.31
CA ASP A 360 -5.96 19.80 6.29
C ASP A 360 -7.38 20.22 6.75
N TYR A 361 -8.42 19.49 6.35
CA TYR A 361 -9.78 19.65 6.83
C TYR A 361 -9.89 19.42 8.35
N GLY A 362 -9.26 18.37 8.86
CA GLY A 362 -9.22 18.07 10.29
C GLY A 362 -8.52 19.18 11.08
N HIS A 363 -7.43 19.73 10.56
CA HIS A 363 -6.74 20.89 11.13
C HIS A 363 -7.65 22.11 11.20
N TRP A 364 -8.34 22.42 10.11
CA TRP A 364 -9.28 23.54 10.04
C TRP A 364 -10.47 23.39 11.02
N LYS A 365 -11.04 22.17 11.09
CA LYS A 365 -12.26 21.90 11.88
C LYS A 365 -11.99 21.71 13.37
N LEU A 366 -10.88 21.03 13.71
CA LEU A 366 -10.58 20.61 15.08
C LEU A 366 -9.47 21.45 15.74
N GLY A 367 -8.85 22.39 14.98
CA GLY A 367 -7.75 23.21 15.47
C GLY A 367 -6.44 22.45 15.72
N ARG A 368 -6.36 21.20 15.27
CA ARG A 368 -5.18 20.33 15.45
C ARG A 368 -4.86 19.59 14.14
N ARG A 369 -3.57 19.55 13.82
CA ARG A 369 -3.08 18.81 12.65
C ARG A 369 -2.63 17.41 13.06
N ASN A 370 -3.34 16.40 12.58
CA ASN A 370 -3.11 14.99 12.92
C ASN A 370 -2.77 14.21 11.65
N ASP A 371 -1.56 14.44 11.10
CA ASP A 371 -1.10 13.82 9.85
C ASP A 371 -0.99 12.29 10.01
N SER A 372 -0.28 11.83 11.03
CA SER A 372 0.07 10.43 11.20
C SER A 372 -1.11 9.58 11.68
N ILE A 373 -1.98 10.13 12.53
CA ILE A 373 -3.24 9.47 12.91
C ILE A 373 -4.11 9.26 11.67
N SER A 374 -4.23 10.25 10.80
CA SER A 374 -5.01 10.13 9.57
C SER A 374 -4.41 9.11 8.61
N PHE A 375 -3.08 9.14 8.41
CA PHE A 375 -2.40 8.23 7.49
C PHE A 375 -2.25 6.80 8.04
N SER A 376 -2.29 6.59 9.34
CA SER A 376 -2.31 5.23 9.93
C SER A 376 -3.56 4.43 9.57
N LEU A 377 -4.63 5.10 9.15
CA LEU A 377 -5.81 4.42 8.61
C LEU A 377 -5.51 3.68 7.29
N GLN A 378 -4.55 4.12 6.49
CA GLN A 378 -4.24 3.45 5.22
C GLN A 378 -3.72 2.02 5.41
N PRO A 379 -2.65 1.75 6.19
CA PRO A 379 -2.22 0.37 6.46
C PRO A 379 -3.28 -0.44 7.21
N PHE A 380 -4.00 0.16 8.16
CA PHE A 380 -5.13 -0.49 8.82
C PHE A 380 -6.20 -0.95 7.82
N ILE A 381 -6.63 -0.08 6.90
CA ILE A 381 -7.61 -0.39 5.85
C ILE A 381 -7.09 -1.51 4.95
N ASN A 382 -5.84 -1.47 4.53
CA ASN A 382 -5.24 -2.49 3.68
C ASN A 382 -5.24 -3.87 4.36
N LYS A 383 -4.86 -3.95 5.63
CA LYS A 383 -4.85 -5.18 6.43
C LYS A 383 -6.26 -5.73 6.65
N LEU A 384 -7.20 -4.86 7.04
CA LEU A 384 -8.60 -5.21 7.24
C LEU A 384 -9.24 -5.73 5.94
N SER A 385 -9.04 -5.00 4.85
CA SER A 385 -9.58 -5.38 3.53
C SER A 385 -8.98 -6.69 3.02
N GLY A 386 -7.68 -6.90 3.24
CA GLY A 386 -6.99 -8.15 2.92
C GLY A 386 -7.55 -9.34 3.71
N ALA A 387 -7.81 -9.16 5.00
CA ALA A 387 -8.41 -10.20 5.85
C ALA A 387 -9.82 -10.58 5.38
N VAL A 388 -10.66 -9.58 5.09
CA VAL A 388 -12.02 -9.79 4.57
C VAL A 388 -11.98 -10.47 3.20
N ALA A 389 -11.15 -9.99 2.29
CA ALA A 389 -11.00 -10.54 0.95
C ALA A 389 -10.55 -12.01 0.97
N ASN A 390 -9.52 -12.33 1.75
CA ASN A 390 -9.03 -13.70 1.89
C ASN A 390 -10.06 -14.62 2.53
N GLY A 391 -10.85 -14.12 3.49
CA GLY A 391 -12.00 -14.85 4.05
C GLY A 391 -13.04 -15.20 2.98
N ILE A 392 -13.40 -14.23 2.13
CA ILE A 392 -14.35 -14.45 1.02
C ILE A 392 -13.77 -15.46 0.03
N VAL A 393 -12.51 -15.32 -0.37
CA VAL A 393 -11.84 -16.25 -1.29
C VAL A 393 -11.86 -17.66 -0.72
N SER A 394 -11.48 -17.85 0.55
CA SER A 394 -11.47 -19.15 1.19
C SER A 394 -12.85 -19.82 1.23
N VAL A 395 -13.87 -19.06 1.62
CA VAL A 395 -15.26 -19.57 1.66
C VAL A 395 -15.72 -19.98 0.26
N VAL A 396 -15.51 -19.12 -0.74
CA VAL A 396 -15.94 -19.39 -2.12
C VAL A 396 -15.22 -20.59 -2.71
N ILE A 397 -13.91 -20.75 -2.48
CA ILE A 397 -13.14 -21.91 -2.97
C ILE A 397 -13.69 -23.22 -2.38
N ILE A 398 -14.11 -23.20 -1.11
CA ILE A 398 -14.69 -24.39 -0.46
C ILE A 398 -16.08 -24.71 -1.05
N ILE A 399 -17.00 -23.74 -1.08
CA ILE A 399 -18.38 -23.99 -1.52
C ILE A 399 -18.52 -24.20 -3.02
N SER A 400 -17.58 -23.72 -3.84
CA SER A 400 -17.51 -23.96 -5.28
C SER A 400 -16.91 -25.31 -5.67
N GLY A 401 -16.41 -26.09 -4.69
CA GLY A 401 -15.73 -27.36 -4.94
C GLY A 401 -14.32 -27.25 -5.53
N ILE A 402 -13.81 -26.04 -5.72
CA ILE A 402 -12.45 -25.80 -6.26
C ILE A 402 -11.38 -26.36 -5.33
N LYS A 403 -11.62 -26.37 -4.00
CA LYS A 403 -10.69 -26.91 -3.03
C LYS A 403 -10.31 -28.38 -3.29
N ASP A 404 -11.29 -29.18 -3.70
CA ASP A 404 -11.16 -30.62 -3.88
C ASP A 404 -10.86 -30.99 -5.35
N ALA A 405 -10.79 -30.00 -6.25
CA ALA A 405 -10.52 -30.20 -7.67
C ALA A 405 -8.99 -30.33 -7.93
N GLY A 406 -8.59 -31.44 -8.54
CA GLY A 406 -7.20 -31.65 -8.98
C GLY A 406 -6.85 -30.91 -10.27
N SER A 407 -7.86 -30.66 -11.11
CA SER A 407 -7.72 -30.00 -12.41
C SER A 407 -8.91 -29.11 -12.76
N HIS A 408 -8.79 -28.33 -13.80
CA HIS A 408 -9.87 -27.50 -14.32
C HIS A 408 -11.13 -28.31 -14.72
N GLN A 409 -10.96 -29.57 -15.16
CA GLN A 409 -12.06 -30.44 -15.60
C GLN A 409 -12.91 -30.96 -14.43
N ASP A 410 -12.37 -30.93 -13.22
CA ASP A 410 -13.06 -31.42 -12.01
C ASP A 410 -14.01 -30.38 -11.41
N VAL A 411 -13.95 -29.12 -11.84
CA VAL A 411 -14.77 -28.04 -11.33
C VAL A 411 -16.07 -27.94 -12.13
N THR A 412 -17.21 -27.95 -11.43
CA THR A 412 -18.52 -27.81 -12.08
C THR A 412 -18.73 -26.41 -12.68
N ALA A 413 -19.58 -26.31 -13.71
CA ALA A 413 -19.93 -25.02 -14.30
C ALA A 413 -20.53 -24.04 -13.28
N GLU A 414 -21.29 -24.54 -12.31
CA GLU A 414 -21.83 -23.73 -11.21
C GLU A 414 -20.72 -23.23 -10.28
N GLY A 415 -19.74 -24.05 -9.93
CA GLY A 415 -18.59 -23.67 -9.13
C GLY A 415 -17.74 -22.59 -9.83
N LEU A 416 -17.51 -22.73 -11.14
CA LEU A 416 -16.82 -21.70 -11.94
C LEU A 416 -17.62 -20.39 -12.00
N LEU A 417 -18.93 -20.46 -12.17
CA LEU A 417 -19.79 -19.28 -12.16
C LEU A 417 -19.75 -18.59 -10.80
N MET A 418 -19.85 -19.35 -9.69
CA MET A 418 -19.76 -18.83 -8.33
C MET A 418 -18.44 -18.11 -8.10
N MET A 419 -17.31 -18.69 -8.52
CA MET A 419 -15.99 -18.04 -8.46
C MET A 419 -15.96 -16.76 -9.30
N LYS A 420 -16.46 -16.76 -10.54
CA LYS A 420 -16.51 -15.56 -11.40
C LYS A 420 -17.37 -14.44 -10.78
N VAL A 421 -18.50 -14.77 -10.19
CA VAL A 421 -19.36 -13.80 -9.49
C VAL A 421 -18.64 -13.21 -8.28
N ALA A 422 -18.02 -14.06 -7.46
CA ALA A 422 -17.26 -13.61 -6.29
C ALA A 422 -16.02 -12.79 -6.67
N MET A 423 -15.35 -13.10 -7.80
CA MET A 423 -14.16 -12.40 -8.29
C MET A 423 -14.50 -11.05 -8.95
N LEU A 424 -15.65 -10.93 -9.63
CA LEU A 424 -15.92 -9.79 -10.52
C LEU A 424 -17.17 -9.00 -10.11
N ILE A 425 -18.29 -9.64 -9.80
CA ILE A 425 -19.53 -8.94 -9.47
C ILE A 425 -19.51 -8.39 -8.04
N PHE A 426 -19.13 -9.21 -7.05
CA PHE A 426 -19.01 -8.75 -5.66
C PHE A 426 -18.05 -7.58 -5.51
N PRO A 427 -16.81 -7.63 -6.03
CA PRO A 427 -15.90 -6.48 -6.03
C PRO A 427 -16.46 -5.25 -6.72
N LEU A 428 -17.11 -5.41 -7.87
CA LEU A 428 -17.72 -4.32 -8.60
C LEU A 428 -18.79 -3.60 -7.75
N ILE A 429 -19.64 -4.37 -7.03
CA ILE A 429 -20.62 -3.79 -6.12
C ILE A 429 -19.95 -3.01 -5.00
N CYS A 430 -18.91 -3.57 -4.36
CA CYS A 430 -18.15 -2.88 -3.31
C CYS A 430 -17.54 -1.56 -3.83
N ILE A 431 -16.95 -1.59 -5.01
CA ILE A 431 -16.31 -0.44 -5.66
C ILE A 431 -17.36 0.61 -6.02
N LEU A 432 -18.53 0.21 -6.53
CA LEU A 432 -19.62 1.15 -6.84
C LEU A 432 -20.19 1.80 -5.56
N ILE A 433 -20.39 1.04 -4.49
CA ILE A 433 -20.82 1.59 -3.20
C ILE A 433 -19.77 2.59 -2.68
N SER A 434 -18.48 2.24 -2.74
CA SER A 434 -17.37 3.13 -2.42
C SER A 434 -17.45 4.46 -3.19
N PHE A 435 -17.68 4.36 -4.51
CA PHE A 435 -17.85 5.52 -5.38
C PHE A 435 -19.01 6.42 -4.96
N PHE A 436 -20.19 5.85 -4.76
CA PHE A 436 -21.36 6.63 -4.39
C PHE A 436 -21.21 7.28 -3.02
N ILE A 437 -20.62 6.59 -2.03
CA ILE A 437 -20.33 7.16 -0.71
C ILE A 437 -19.40 8.37 -0.88
N ASN A 438 -18.29 8.21 -1.60
CA ASN A 438 -17.37 9.32 -1.84
C ASN A 438 -18.04 10.46 -2.61
N ARG A 439 -18.74 10.17 -3.72
CA ARG A 439 -19.36 11.16 -4.58
C ARG A 439 -20.40 12.02 -3.87
N ILE A 440 -21.19 11.41 -2.98
CA ILE A 440 -22.32 12.09 -2.29
C ILE A 440 -21.86 12.77 -1.00
N LYS A 441 -20.96 12.11 -0.23
CA LYS A 441 -20.64 12.52 1.14
C LYS A 441 -19.31 13.29 1.27
N TYR A 442 -18.37 13.12 0.33
CA TYR A 442 -17.10 13.83 0.37
C TYR A 442 -17.29 15.27 -0.14
N LYS A 443 -16.99 16.24 0.74
CA LYS A 443 -17.30 17.67 0.52
C LYS A 443 -16.10 18.52 0.16
N ILE A 444 -14.88 18.00 0.24
CA ILE A 444 -13.65 18.77 -0.01
C ILE A 444 -13.40 18.82 -1.53
N ASP A 445 -14.09 19.73 -2.21
CA ASP A 445 -13.77 20.10 -3.59
C ASP A 445 -12.69 21.20 -3.64
N ALA A 446 -12.29 21.62 -4.83
CA ALA A 446 -11.24 22.61 -5.00
C ALA A 446 -11.60 23.95 -4.30
N GLY A 447 -12.84 24.41 -4.42
CA GLY A 447 -13.29 25.64 -3.78
C GLY A 447 -13.32 25.55 -2.26
N THR A 448 -13.81 24.44 -1.72
CA THR A 448 -13.81 24.18 -0.26
C THR A 448 -12.38 24.08 0.25
N TYR A 449 -11.48 23.42 -0.47
CA TYR A 449 -10.07 23.31 -0.07
C TYR A 449 -9.37 24.68 -0.06
N GLU A 450 -9.58 25.51 -1.08
CA GLU A 450 -9.05 26.88 -1.11
C GLU A 450 -9.56 27.73 0.07
N LYS A 451 -10.85 27.61 0.42
CA LYS A 451 -11.42 28.25 1.60
C LYS A 451 -10.73 27.80 2.88
N ILE A 452 -10.55 26.48 3.08
CA ILE A 452 -9.85 25.91 4.23
C ILE A 452 -8.43 26.49 4.33
N LEU A 453 -7.68 26.50 3.23
CA LEU A 453 -6.32 27.04 3.21
C LEU A 453 -6.29 28.54 3.54
N ARG A 454 -7.23 29.32 3.02
CA ARG A 454 -7.31 30.76 3.29
C ARG A 454 -7.56 31.01 4.77
N GLU A 455 -8.52 30.33 5.39
CA GLU A 455 -8.85 30.51 6.79
C GLU A 455 -7.72 30.04 7.71
N LEU A 456 -7.03 28.93 7.38
CA LEU A 456 -5.84 28.49 8.13
C LEU A 456 -4.67 29.49 8.04
N LYS A 457 -4.53 30.18 6.89
CA LYS A 457 -3.54 31.26 6.73
C LYS A 457 -3.89 32.49 7.58
N GLU A 458 -5.16 32.88 7.58
CA GLU A 458 -5.66 34.00 8.38
C GLU A 458 -5.44 33.75 9.89
N ARG A 459 -5.57 32.49 10.34
CA ARG A 459 -5.24 32.07 11.70
C ARG A 459 -3.72 32.00 11.98
N GLY A 460 -2.87 32.19 10.96
CA GLY A 460 -1.42 32.04 11.08
C GLY A 460 -0.94 30.62 11.35
N GLU A 461 -1.76 29.62 10.99
CA GLU A 461 -1.49 28.20 11.26
C GLU A 461 -0.79 27.50 10.10
N VAL A 462 -0.84 28.10 8.89
CA VAL A 462 -0.14 27.63 7.68
C VAL A 462 0.63 28.81 7.08
N THR A 463 1.95 28.70 7.04
CA THR A 463 2.82 29.61 6.28
C THR A 463 3.00 29.05 4.88
N VAL A 464 2.70 29.85 3.87
CA VAL A 464 3.10 29.56 2.48
C VAL A 464 4.60 29.82 2.38
N GLN A 465 5.40 28.76 2.44
CA GLN A 465 6.81 28.84 2.08
C GLN A 465 7.01 28.90 0.57
#